data_24b59c2a72f3976ce47a8d6a50f5feab
#
_entry.id   24b59c2a72f3976ce47a8d6a50f5feab
#
_cell.length_a   1.000
_cell.length_b   1.000
_cell.length_c   1.000
_cell.angle_alpha   90.00
_cell.angle_beta   90.00
_cell.angle_gamma   90.00
#
_symmetry.space_group_name_H-M   'P 1'
#
loop_
_entity.id
_entity.type
_entity.pdbx_description
1 polymer ?
#
loop_
_entity_poly.entity_id
_entity_poly.type
_entity_poly.pdbx_seq_one_letter_code
_entity_poly.pdbx_strand_id
1 'polypeptide(L)'
;MSVTRLLVCILSVAVFVSSERGLAEPRSQFNQNALDEYVHKKDEVYQCRLVRSEKADGYQSHFIELVSQRYLTESEVDQTDWRHLLQVVEPATVKHQTAMLMIGGGNNSDAVPSSVNELLVRYALATSSVVAELSMVPNQPLVFRDEGKKRWEDALIAYTWDKFLTSGDSRWPARMAMTKSAVSAMDCLQSLLPIASEKKPSKFVVAGASKRGWTTWTTAAVDARVSAIVPIVIDLLDVERSFRHHWEVYGFWAPAIQDYVDMGTVEWWGTPELQALFKLVDPLSYKDRYTMPKFLVNAAGDEFFVPTSSQFYFDQLPGEKFLRYVPNAGHSLADSDALESILAYYAAVLNDFPRPQFSWEFGSDGSIRVSTKEKPSQVSLWKASNEEARDFRKGTIGKDGWKRDRLEVLENGDYLANIRTPEEGWSAYFVELKYETPFGIPFTFSTPVRVTPDTLPFKYEPPANPRKGFLTDK
;
A
#
# COMPACT_ATOMS: atom_id res chain seq x y z
N MET A 1 -87.24 -5.84 -6.37
CA MET A 1 -86.11 -5.48 -7.23
C MET A 1 -84.87 -5.32 -6.35
N SER A 2 -84.03 -6.34 -6.32
CA SER A 2 -82.86 -6.48 -5.46
C SER A 2 -81.61 -5.95 -6.20
N VAL A 3 -80.92 -5.01 -5.61
CA VAL A 3 -79.65 -4.49 -6.12
C VAL A 3 -78.53 -5.10 -5.30
N THR A 4 -77.83 -6.06 -5.88
CA THR A 4 -76.66 -6.72 -5.29
C THR A 4 -75.45 -5.80 -5.43
N ARG A 5 -74.88 -5.39 -4.31
CA ARG A 5 -73.60 -4.64 -4.26
C ARG A 5 -72.44 -5.64 -4.31
N LEU A 6 -71.62 -5.54 -5.38
CA LEU A 6 -70.38 -6.30 -5.56
C LEU A 6 -69.31 -5.58 -4.75
N LEU A 7 -68.77 -6.28 -3.75
CA LEU A 7 -67.62 -5.82 -2.95
C LEU A 7 -66.35 -6.26 -3.71
N VAL A 8 -65.62 -5.28 -4.22
CA VAL A 8 -64.28 -5.52 -4.83
C VAL A 8 -63.26 -5.38 -3.68
N CYS A 9 -62.71 -6.52 -3.24
CA CYS A 9 -61.54 -6.54 -2.36
C CYS A 9 -60.27 -6.27 -3.20
N ILE A 10 -59.68 -5.06 -3.02
CA ILE A 10 -58.35 -4.76 -3.55
C ILE A 10 -57.33 -5.36 -2.56
N LEU A 11 -56.71 -6.45 -2.93
CA LEU A 11 -55.54 -6.99 -2.24
C LEU A 11 -54.32 -6.12 -2.60
N SER A 12 -53.90 -5.26 -1.66
CA SER A 12 -52.63 -4.57 -1.78
C SER A 12 -51.50 -5.54 -1.46
N VAL A 13 -50.83 -6.06 -2.49
CA VAL A 13 -49.58 -6.81 -2.35
C VAL A 13 -48.49 -5.78 -2.05
N ALA A 14 -48.11 -5.67 -0.80
CA ALA A 14 -46.89 -4.94 -0.41
C ALA A 14 -45.68 -5.77 -0.87
N VAL A 15 -45.06 -5.37 -1.99
CA VAL A 15 -43.74 -5.88 -2.40
C VAL A 15 -42.71 -5.31 -1.44
N PHE A 16 -42.33 -6.08 -0.46
CA PHE A 16 -41.09 -5.81 0.31
C PHE A 16 -39.93 -6.04 -0.63
N VAL A 17 -39.41 -4.96 -1.22
CA VAL A 17 -38.08 -4.95 -1.77
C VAL A 17 -37.13 -4.93 -0.59
N SER A 18 -36.68 -6.10 -0.15
CA SER A 18 -35.51 -6.21 0.70
C SER A 18 -34.33 -5.70 -0.12
N SER A 19 -33.81 -4.53 0.20
CA SER A 19 -32.50 -4.11 -0.25
C SER A 19 -31.50 -5.10 0.36
N GLU A 20 -31.20 -6.16 -0.37
CA GLU A 20 -30.00 -6.94 -0.12
C GLU A 20 -28.83 -5.96 -0.22
N ARG A 21 -28.30 -5.55 0.94
CA ARG A 21 -26.98 -4.97 1.01
C ARG A 21 -26.08 -6.01 0.39
N GLY A 22 -25.47 -5.66 -0.76
CA GLY A 22 -24.54 -6.55 -1.43
C GLY A 22 -23.50 -7.01 -0.42
N LEU A 23 -23.63 -8.25 0.00
CA LEU A 23 -22.56 -8.99 0.64
C LEU A 23 -21.40 -8.90 -0.35
N ALA A 24 -20.24 -8.40 0.10
CA ALA A 24 -19.05 -8.40 -0.72
C ALA A 24 -18.92 -9.81 -1.30
N GLU A 25 -19.04 -9.90 -2.62
CA GLU A 25 -18.94 -11.19 -3.31
C GLU A 25 -17.60 -11.82 -2.93
N PRO A 26 -17.57 -13.12 -2.60
CA PRO A 26 -16.31 -13.78 -2.30
C PRO A 26 -15.35 -13.56 -3.47
N ARG A 27 -14.10 -13.21 -3.22
CA ARG A 27 -13.08 -13.08 -4.29
C ARG A 27 -12.85 -14.35 -5.09
N SER A 28 -13.54 -15.43 -4.75
CA SER A 28 -13.68 -16.66 -5.53
C SER A 28 -14.18 -16.48 -6.97
N GLN A 29 -14.68 -15.30 -7.35
CA GLN A 29 -15.05 -14.98 -8.73
C GLN A 29 -13.85 -14.64 -9.62
N PHE A 30 -12.70 -14.32 -9.04
CA PHE A 30 -11.48 -14.14 -9.81
C PHE A 30 -10.81 -15.51 -10.04
N ASN A 31 -10.31 -15.75 -11.25
CA ASN A 31 -9.50 -16.92 -11.50
C ASN A 31 -8.34 -16.98 -10.49
N GLN A 32 -8.26 -18.08 -9.76
CA GLN A 32 -7.14 -18.33 -8.85
C GLN A 32 -5.85 -18.42 -9.65
N ASN A 33 -4.80 -17.89 -9.07
CA ASN A 33 -3.46 -17.94 -9.63
C ASN A 33 -2.45 -18.44 -8.57
N ALA A 34 -1.18 -18.51 -8.94
CA ALA A 34 -0.16 -19.07 -8.06
C ALA A 34 -0.02 -18.29 -6.72
N LEU A 35 -0.33 -16.99 -6.66
CA LEU A 35 -0.36 -16.23 -5.40
C LEU A 35 -1.51 -16.69 -4.51
N ASP A 36 -2.73 -16.84 -5.07
CA ASP A 36 -3.88 -17.34 -4.31
C ASP A 36 -3.61 -18.76 -3.77
N GLU A 37 -3.09 -19.64 -4.62
CA GLU A 37 -2.76 -21.02 -4.24
C GLU A 37 -1.70 -21.05 -3.14
N TYR A 38 -0.66 -20.25 -3.26
CA TYR A 38 0.40 -20.17 -2.26
C TYR A 38 -0.13 -19.69 -0.91
N VAL A 39 -0.89 -18.61 -0.91
CA VAL A 39 -1.37 -17.96 0.33
C VAL A 39 -2.39 -18.84 1.05
N HIS A 40 -3.36 -19.42 0.32
CA HIS A 40 -4.43 -20.21 0.93
C HIS A 40 -4.07 -21.68 1.17
N LYS A 41 -2.89 -22.12 0.69
CA LYS A 41 -2.40 -23.45 1.04
C LYS A 41 -2.21 -23.56 2.55
N LYS A 42 -2.90 -24.52 3.16
CA LYS A 42 -2.74 -24.83 4.60
C LYS A 42 -1.29 -25.17 4.89
N ASP A 43 -0.77 -24.62 5.97
CA ASP A 43 0.61 -24.86 6.41
C ASP A 43 0.61 -25.60 7.74
N GLU A 44 1.30 -26.75 7.81
CA GLU A 44 1.33 -27.61 8.99
C GLU A 44 2.09 -26.98 10.17
N VAL A 45 3.01 -26.06 9.87
CA VAL A 45 3.80 -25.36 10.91
C VAL A 45 3.09 -24.12 11.44
N TYR A 46 1.92 -23.77 10.87
CA TYR A 46 1.19 -22.59 11.35
C TYR A 46 0.91 -22.69 12.84
N GLN A 47 1.38 -21.69 13.58
CA GLN A 47 1.17 -21.59 15.01
C GLN A 47 0.97 -20.13 15.41
N CYS A 48 -0.05 -19.89 16.22
CA CYS A 48 -0.34 -18.58 16.81
C CYS A 48 -0.39 -18.76 18.32
N ARG A 49 0.53 -18.11 19.08
CA ARG A 49 0.70 -18.29 20.50
C ARG A 49 0.75 -16.95 21.24
N LEU A 50 -0.20 -16.74 22.16
CA LEU A 50 -0.15 -15.60 23.07
C LEU A 50 1.02 -15.80 24.05
N VAL A 51 1.95 -14.85 24.09
CA VAL A 51 3.10 -14.87 24.99
C VAL A 51 2.74 -14.20 26.31
N ARG A 52 2.18 -12.99 26.25
CA ARG A 52 1.74 -12.22 27.40
C ARG A 52 0.69 -11.19 27.04
N SER A 53 -0.04 -10.75 28.05
CA SER A 53 -0.96 -9.60 27.97
C SER A 53 -0.68 -8.67 29.12
N GLU A 54 -0.74 -7.37 28.87
CA GLU A 54 -0.48 -6.32 29.86
C GLU A 54 -1.64 -5.32 29.86
N LYS A 55 -2.15 -5.00 31.06
CA LYS A 55 -3.18 -3.97 31.23
C LYS A 55 -2.53 -2.62 31.49
N ALA A 56 -3.05 -1.62 30.83
CA ALA A 56 -2.69 -0.22 31.04
C ALA A 56 -3.96 0.64 31.16
N ASP A 57 -3.80 1.92 31.40
CA ASP A 57 -4.92 2.85 31.48
C ASP A 57 -5.57 3.03 30.09
N GLY A 58 -6.84 2.63 29.99
CA GLY A 58 -7.62 2.75 28.76
C GLY A 58 -7.40 1.65 27.70
N TYR A 59 -6.46 0.70 27.89
CA TYR A 59 -6.24 -0.38 26.93
C TYR A 59 -5.59 -1.63 27.56
N GLN A 60 -5.59 -2.70 26.78
CA GLN A 60 -4.79 -3.91 27.02
C GLN A 60 -3.91 -4.17 25.80
N SER A 61 -2.65 -4.50 26.03
CA SER A 61 -1.75 -4.96 24.97
C SER A 61 -1.57 -6.48 25.02
N HIS A 62 -1.41 -7.09 23.84
CA HIS A 62 -1.14 -8.51 23.69
C HIS A 62 0.11 -8.68 22.83
N PHE A 63 0.99 -9.58 23.25
CA PHE A 63 2.21 -9.95 22.51
C PHE A 63 2.10 -11.38 22.09
N ILE A 64 2.18 -11.63 20.79
CA ILE A 64 1.88 -12.91 20.18
C ILE A 64 3.08 -13.32 19.32
N GLU A 65 3.48 -14.58 19.41
CA GLU A 65 4.36 -15.22 18.44
C GLU A 65 3.52 -15.94 17.39
N LEU A 66 3.86 -15.69 16.12
CA LEU A 66 3.22 -16.30 14.97
C LEU A 66 4.28 -17.02 14.14
N VAL A 67 4.09 -18.31 13.89
CA VAL A 67 4.74 -19.02 12.79
C VAL A 67 3.74 -19.06 11.65
N SER A 68 4.01 -18.32 10.58
CA SER A 68 3.03 -18.12 9.51
C SER A 68 3.02 -19.27 8.50
N GLN A 69 4.20 -19.85 8.23
CA GLN A 69 4.39 -20.82 7.15
C GLN A 69 5.79 -21.42 7.16
N ARG A 70 5.93 -22.49 6.37
CA ARG A 70 7.24 -22.99 5.92
C ARG A 70 7.56 -22.44 4.54
N TYR A 71 8.69 -21.73 4.43
CA TYR A 71 9.20 -21.14 3.19
C TYR A 71 10.39 -21.96 2.68
N LEU A 72 10.27 -22.49 1.47
CA LEU A 72 11.29 -23.36 0.85
C LEU A 72 11.62 -24.61 1.69
N THR A 73 12.80 -25.19 1.47
CA THR A 73 13.30 -26.40 2.15
C THR A 73 14.63 -26.12 2.84
N GLU A 74 15.04 -26.97 3.80
CA GLU A 74 16.31 -26.87 4.52
C GLU A 74 17.53 -27.00 3.60
N SER A 75 17.37 -27.62 2.41
CA SER A 75 18.40 -27.68 1.38
C SER A 75 18.52 -26.40 0.55
N GLU A 76 17.53 -25.50 0.63
CA GLU A 76 17.49 -24.25 -0.13
C GLU A 76 17.82 -23.02 0.76
N VAL A 77 17.37 -23.02 2.03
CA VAL A 77 17.54 -21.88 2.94
C VAL A 77 17.83 -22.35 4.37
N ASP A 78 18.44 -21.50 5.19
CA ASP A 78 18.82 -21.82 6.57
C ASP A 78 17.65 -21.78 7.54
N GLN A 79 16.65 -20.92 7.32
CA GLN A 79 15.45 -20.78 8.14
C GLN A 79 14.20 -20.94 7.28
N THR A 80 13.54 -22.08 7.43
CA THR A 80 12.35 -22.41 6.65
C THR A 80 11.07 -21.92 7.31
N ASP A 81 10.96 -22.00 8.64
CA ASP A 81 9.76 -21.60 9.36
C ASP A 81 9.79 -20.09 9.63
N TRP A 82 8.87 -19.35 8.99
CA TRP A 82 8.80 -17.90 9.14
C TRP A 82 8.09 -17.53 10.43
N ARG A 83 8.87 -17.02 11.36
CA ARG A 83 8.43 -16.55 12.67
C ARG A 83 8.24 -15.04 12.65
N HIS A 84 7.18 -14.58 13.29
CA HIS A 84 6.82 -13.17 13.40
C HIS A 84 6.42 -12.83 14.83
N LEU A 85 6.44 -11.54 15.15
CA LEU A 85 5.87 -10.99 16.35
C LEU A 85 4.67 -10.14 15.99
N LEU A 86 3.55 -10.36 16.70
CA LEU A 86 2.39 -9.48 16.66
C LEU A 86 2.30 -8.71 17.97
N GLN A 87 2.23 -7.39 17.89
CA GLN A 87 1.82 -6.50 18.95
C GLN A 87 0.39 -6.07 18.68
N VAL A 88 -0.49 -6.22 19.66
CA VAL A 88 -1.91 -5.88 19.51
C VAL A 88 -2.32 -4.97 20.65
N VAL A 89 -3.03 -3.89 20.32
CA VAL A 89 -3.66 -3.01 21.30
C VAL A 89 -5.17 -3.14 21.19
N GLU A 90 -5.78 -3.55 22.28
CA GLU A 90 -7.22 -3.61 22.49
C GLU A 90 -7.63 -2.45 23.42
N PRO A 91 -8.37 -1.44 22.94
CA PRO A 91 -8.86 -0.39 23.81
C PRO A 91 -9.93 -0.93 24.77
N ALA A 92 -10.06 -0.34 25.96
CA ALA A 92 -11.04 -0.76 26.98
C ALA A 92 -12.48 -0.79 26.44
N THR A 93 -12.76 0.03 25.42
CA THR A 93 -14.03 0.02 24.69
C THR A 93 -13.76 -0.17 23.20
N VAL A 94 -14.03 -1.39 22.70
CA VAL A 94 -13.99 -1.70 21.27
C VAL A 94 -15.34 -1.39 20.65
N LYS A 95 -15.36 -0.48 19.68
CA LYS A 95 -16.60 -0.05 18.97
C LYS A 95 -16.73 -0.65 17.57
N HIS A 96 -15.64 -1.15 16.98
CA HIS A 96 -15.60 -1.57 15.57
C HIS A 96 -15.08 -3.01 15.45
N GLN A 97 -15.70 -3.78 14.56
CA GLN A 97 -15.20 -5.11 14.14
C GLN A 97 -14.15 -5.02 13.02
N THR A 98 -13.78 -3.82 12.61
CA THR A 98 -12.66 -3.58 11.69
C THR A 98 -11.43 -3.20 12.51
N ALA A 99 -10.35 -3.97 12.35
CA ALA A 99 -9.05 -3.68 12.97
C ALA A 99 -8.09 -3.07 11.96
N MET A 100 -7.05 -2.38 12.43
CA MET A 100 -5.91 -2.04 11.61
C MET A 100 -4.82 -3.09 11.79
N LEU A 101 -4.27 -3.59 10.68
CA LEU A 101 -3.06 -4.40 10.64
C LEU A 101 -1.95 -3.61 9.94
N MET A 102 -0.95 -3.19 10.70
CA MET A 102 0.27 -2.59 10.18
C MET A 102 1.30 -3.68 9.92
N ILE A 103 1.90 -3.69 8.72
CA ILE A 103 2.94 -4.65 8.35
C ILE A 103 4.28 -3.96 8.53
N GLY A 104 5.10 -4.47 9.44
CA GLY A 104 6.39 -3.94 9.84
C GLY A 104 7.57 -4.83 9.43
N GLY A 105 8.76 -4.24 9.44
CA GLY A 105 10.03 -4.94 9.28
C GLY A 105 10.53 -5.61 10.55
N GLY A 106 11.82 -5.89 10.62
CA GLY A 106 12.48 -6.47 11.78
C GLY A 106 13.47 -7.56 11.39
N ASN A 107 14.02 -8.18 12.40
CA ASN A 107 15.03 -9.23 12.32
C ASN A 107 14.42 -10.54 12.86
N ASN A 108 14.63 -11.65 12.19
CA ASN A 108 14.12 -12.97 12.61
C ASN A 108 14.68 -13.47 13.97
N SER A 109 15.70 -12.79 14.50
CA SER A 109 16.22 -13.03 15.85
C SER A 109 15.67 -12.04 16.90
N ASP A 110 14.77 -11.12 16.52
CA ASP A 110 14.20 -10.18 17.47
C ASP A 110 13.42 -10.90 18.58
N ALA A 111 13.61 -10.42 19.81
CA ALA A 111 12.85 -10.90 20.95
C ALA A 111 11.49 -10.21 21.04
N VAL A 112 10.59 -10.79 21.80
CA VAL A 112 9.30 -10.16 22.12
C VAL A 112 9.57 -8.81 22.79
N PRO A 113 9.05 -7.70 22.26
CA PRO A 113 9.31 -6.37 22.80
C PRO A 113 8.92 -6.24 24.28
N SER A 114 9.66 -5.47 25.07
CA SER A 114 9.37 -5.21 26.49
C SER A 114 8.13 -4.33 26.69
N SER A 115 7.82 -3.46 25.71
CA SER A 115 6.67 -2.56 25.72
C SER A 115 5.98 -2.54 24.36
N VAL A 116 4.72 -2.17 24.34
CA VAL A 116 3.95 -2.01 23.11
C VAL A 116 4.37 -0.74 22.37
N ASN A 117 4.29 -0.77 21.04
CA ASN A 117 4.53 0.40 20.19
C ASN A 117 3.49 1.49 20.47
N GLU A 118 3.93 2.69 20.85
CA GLU A 118 3.09 3.84 21.20
C GLU A 118 2.17 4.29 20.05
N LEU A 119 2.60 4.11 18.80
CA LEU A 119 1.76 4.40 17.63
C LEU A 119 0.48 3.57 17.63
N LEU A 120 0.59 2.27 17.95
CA LEU A 120 -0.57 1.38 18.04
C LEU A 120 -1.53 1.81 19.15
N VAL A 121 -0.98 2.21 20.31
CA VAL A 121 -1.76 2.73 21.44
C VAL A 121 -2.53 3.99 21.02
N ARG A 122 -1.82 4.95 20.43
CA ARG A 122 -2.42 6.19 19.93
C ARG A 122 -3.58 5.93 18.97
N TYR A 123 -3.38 5.02 17.99
CA TYR A 123 -4.40 4.70 17.00
C TYR A 123 -5.60 3.98 17.62
N ALA A 124 -5.34 2.98 18.47
CA ALA A 124 -6.39 2.21 19.12
C ALA A 124 -7.28 3.09 20.03
N LEU A 125 -6.68 3.96 20.83
CA LEU A 125 -7.40 4.87 21.72
C LEU A 125 -8.19 5.93 20.93
N ALA A 126 -7.56 6.52 19.90
CA ALA A 126 -8.21 7.54 19.07
C ALA A 126 -9.42 7.00 18.28
N THR A 127 -9.42 5.71 17.94
CA THR A 127 -10.46 5.11 17.08
C THR A 127 -11.37 4.12 17.79
N SER A 128 -11.10 3.77 19.04
CA SER A 128 -11.82 2.72 19.78
C SER A 128 -11.90 1.40 18.98
N SER A 129 -10.82 1.03 18.31
CA SER A 129 -10.69 -0.19 17.50
C SER A 129 -9.43 -0.97 17.87
N VAL A 130 -9.39 -2.25 17.54
CA VAL A 130 -8.18 -3.06 17.67
C VAL A 130 -7.17 -2.62 16.61
N VAL A 131 -5.92 -2.41 17.06
CA VAL A 131 -4.79 -2.07 16.18
C VAL A 131 -3.66 -3.03 16.44
N ALA A 132 -3.10 -3.60 15.37
CA ALA A 132 -2.03 -4.58 15.45
C ALA A 132 -0.87 -4.25 14.52
N GLU A 133 0.33 -4.66 14.90
CA GLU A 133 1.53 -4.64 14.06
C GLU A 133 2.09 -6.04 13.92
N LEU A 134 2.26 -6.50 12.68
CA LEU A 134 2.99 -7.70 12.33
C LEU A 134 4.42 -7.33 11.99
N SER A 135 5.37 -7.66 12.83
CA SER A 135 6.80 -7.42 12.61
C SER A 135 7.49 -8.58 11.89
N MET A 136 8.74 -8.38 11.45
CA MET A 136 9.58 -9.36 10.77
C MET A 136 9.06 -9.79 9.39
N VAL A 137 8.56 -8.85 8.60
CA VAL A 137 8.14 -9.10 7.21
C VAL A 137 9.05 -8.33 6.24
N PRO A 138 9.87 -9.04 5.41
CA PRO A 138 10.08 -10.49 5.36
C PRO A 138 10.76 -11.03 6.62
N ASN A 139 10.73 -12.35 6.80
CA ASN A 139 11.50 -13.01 7.84
C ASN A 139 12.98 -13.03 7.43
N GLN A 140 13.82 -12.25 8.08
CA GLN A 140 15.19 -11.93 7.65
C GLN A 140 16.15 -11.77 8.84
N PRO A 141 17.48 -11.97 8.63
CA PRO A 141 18.11 -12.38 7.36
C PRO A 141 17.83 -13.83 7.01
N LEU A 142 17.96 -14.17 5.72
CA LEU A 142 18.02 -15.55 5.26
C LEU A 142 19.37 -15.82 4.63
N VAL A 143 19.89 -17.05 4.80
CA VAL A 143 21.09 -17.55 4.14
C VAL A 143 20.69 -18.67 3.17
N PHE A 144 20.77 -18.40 1.88
CA PHE A 144 20.50 -19.40 0.86
C PHE A 144 21.70 -20.32 0.69
N ARG A 145 21.45 -21.63 0.60
CA ARG A 145 22.51 -22.67 0.69
C ARG A 145 23.53 -22.65 -0.44
N ASP A 146 23.12 -22.22 -1.62
CA ASP A 146 23.98 -22.17 -2.80
C ASP A 146 24.97 -20.99 -2.79
N GLU A 147 24.69 -19.90 -2.06
CA GLU A 147 25.59 -18.74 -1.99
C GLU A 147 26.22 -18.52 -0.60
N GLY A 148 25.54 -18.96 0.47
CA GLY A 148 26.05 -18.84 1.84
C GLY A 148 26.09 -17.41 2.40
N LYS A 149 25.39 -16.45 1.77
CA LYS A 149 25.36 -15.05 2.18
C LYS A 149 24.06 -14.70 2.93
N LYS A 150 24.15 -13.85 3.94
CA LYS A 150 22.96 -13.25 4.58
C LYS A 150 22.31 -12.24 3.64
N ARG A 151 21.03 -12.44 3.36
CA ARG A 151 20.22 -11.53 2.56
C ARG A 151 19.18 -10.80 3.43
N TRP A 152 19.09 -9.51 3.21
CA TRP A 152 18.20 -8.60 3.93
C TRP A 152 17.40 -7.77 2.93
N GLU A 153 16.21 -7.34 3.33
CA GLU A 153 15.43 -6.31 2.66
C GLU A 153 15.34 -6.53 1.14
N ASP A 154 15.76 -5.55 0.34
CA ASP A 154 15.67 -5.60 -1.11
C ASP A 154 16.65 -6.62 -1.73
N ALA A 155 17.81 -6.84 -1.11
CA ALA A 155 18.75 -7.89 -1.51
C ALA A 155 18.14 -9.29 -1.40
N LEU A 156 17.28 -9.56 -0.40
CA LEU A 156 16.54 -10.80 -0.28
C LEU A 156 15.49 -10.93 -1.39
N ILE A 157 14.74 -9.85 -1.65
CA ILE A 157 13.72 -9.83 -2.70
C ILE A 157 14.35 -10.07 -4.07
N ALA A 158 15.40 -9.29 -4.40
CA ALA A 158 16.10 -9.39 -5.69
C ALA A 158 16.69 -10.79 -5.94
N TYR A 159 17.30 -11.39 -4.91
CA TYR A 159 17.82 -12.78 -4.98
C TYR A 159 16.70 -13.78 -5.29
N THR A 160 15.57 -13.69 -4.59
CA THR A 160 14.46 -14.63 -4.79
C THR A 160 13.76 -14.44 -6.14
N TRP A 161 13.82 -13.22 -6.70
CA TRP A 161 13.38 -12.97 -8.07
C TRP A 161 14.30 -13.64 -9.09
N ASP A 162 15.63 -13.51 -8.93
CA ASP A 162 16.60 -14.17 -9.82
C ASP A 162 16.40 -15.71 -9.83
N LYS A 163 16.13 -16.29 -8.67
CA LYS A 163 15.80 -17.72 -8.57
C LYS A 163 14.55 -18.11 -9.35
N PHE A 164 13.49 -17.31 -9.28
CA PHE A 164 12.30 -17.54 -10.09
C PHE A 164 12.60 -17.37 -11.58
N LEU A 165 13.30 -16.31 -11.97
CA LEU A 165 13.60 -16.01 -13.37
C LEU A 165 14.42 -17.12 -14.05
N THR A 166 15.28 -17.77 -13.29
CA THR A 166 16.09 -18.90 -13.79
C THR A 166 15.34 -20.23 -13.76
N SER A 167 14.55 -20.52 -12.71
CA SER A 167 13.95 -21.85 -12.50
C SER A 167 12.47 -21.97 -12.90
N GLY A 168 11.71 -20.86 -12.89
CA GLY A 168 10.26 -20.86 -13.04
C GLY A 168 9.49 -21.32 -11.79
N ASP A 169 10.16 -21.62 -10.68
CA ASP A 169 9.55 -22.12 -9.47
C ASP A 169 8.91 -20.97 -8.67
N SER A 170 7.57 -20.90 -8.68
CA SER A 170 6.79 -19.87 -8.01
C SER A 170 6.89 -19.86 -6.48
N ARG A 171 7.55 -20.84 -5.85
CA ARG A 171 7.81 -20.82 -4.40
C ARG A 171 8.88 -19.79 -4.01
N TRP A 172 9.78 -19.45 -4.93
CA TRP A 172 10.94 -18.59 -4.66
C TRP A 172 10.60 -17.14 -4.31
N PRO A 173 9.73 -16.41 -5.04
CA PRO A 173 9.53 -14.99 -4.75
C PRO A 173 9.06 -14.76 -3.31
N ALA A 174 9.93 -14.18 -2.48
CA ALA A 174 9.65 -13.95 -1.04
C ALA A 174 8.39 -13.09 -0.82
N ARG A 175 7.95 -12.33 -1.82
CA ARG A 175 6.70 -11.56 -1.77
C ARG A 175 5.46 -12.44 -1.59
N MET A 176 5.50 -13.70 -2.07
CA MET A 176 4.45 -14.68 -1.82
C MET A 176 4.34 -15.00 -0.33
N ALA A 177 5.50 -15.28 0.28
CA ALA A 177 5.60 -15.58 1.70
C ALA A 177 5.24 -14.37 2.58
N MET A 178 5.65 -13.16 2.20
CA MET A 178 5.27 -11.92 2.88
C MET A 178 3.75 -11.72 2.89
N THR A 179 3.08 -11.99 1.77
CA THR A 179 1.61 -11.90 1.67
C THR A 179 0.93 -12.93 2.58
N LYS A 180 1.41 -14.18 2.56
CA LYS A 180 0.89 -15.24 3.44
C LYS A 180 1.09 -14.91 4.91
N SER A 181 2.19 -14.26 5.29
CA SER A 181 2.40 -13.83 6.68
C SER A 181 1.34 -12.83 7.15
N ALA A 182 0.95 -11.87 6.30
CA ALA A 182 -0.10 -10.91 6.62
C ALA A 182 -1.48 -11.57 6.74
N VAL A 183 -1.82 -12.51 5.86
CA VAL A 183 -3.07 -13.30 5.93
C VAL A 183 -3.09 -14.15 7.20
N SER A 184 -1.99 -14.84 7.51
CA SER A 184 -1.85 -15.64 8.73
C SER A 184 -1.96 -14.79 10.00
N ALA A 185 -1.52 -13.53 9.98
CA ALA A 185 -1.71 -12.62 11.09
C ALA A 185 -3.19 -12.26 11.30
N MET A 186 -3.95 -12.06 10.23
CA MET A 186 -5.40 -11.83 10.33
C MET A 186 -6.11 -13.06 10.89
N ASP A 187 -5.74 -14.28 10.49
CA ASP A 187 -6.27 -15.52 11.04
C ASP A 187 -5.97 -15.63 12.54
N CYS A 188 -4.74 -15.31 12.93
CA CYS A 188 -4.30 -15.31 14.32
C CYS A 188 -5.11 -14.32 15.17
N LEU A 189 -5.30 -13.08 14.69
CA LEU A 189 -6.09 -12.07 15.39
C LEU A 189 -7.55 -12.50 15.60
N GLN A 190 -8.14 -13.17 14.62
CA GLN A 190 -9.51 -13.67 14.73
C GLN A 190 -9.64 -14.87 15.69
N SER A 191 -8.65 -15.73 15.74
CA SER A 191 -8.72 -16.97 16.53
C SER A 191 -8.29 -16.76 17.98
N LEU A 192 -7.21 -16.05 18.24
CA LEU A 192 -6.51 -16.06 19.52
C LEU A 192 -6.91 -14.93 20.47
N LEU A 193 -7.35 -13.76 19.96
CA LEU A 193 -7.62 -12.62 20.84
C LEU A 193 -8.70 -12.98 21.87
N PRO A 194 -8.45 -12.74 23.18
CA PRO A 194 -9.41 -13.00 24.25
C PRO A 194 -10.50 -11.92 24.33
N ILE A 195 -10.97 -11.47 23.19
CA ILE A 195 -12.04 -10.47 23.04
C ILE A 195 -13.37 -11.22 22.88
N ALA A 196 -14.45 -10.65 23.40
CA ALA A 196 -15.80 -11.18 23.18
C ALA A 196 -16.06 -11.36 21.67
N SER A 197 -16.72 -12.45 21.30
CA SER A 197 -16.86 -12.87 19.89
C SER A 197 -17.48 -11.78 18.99
N GLU A 198 -18.43 -11.01 19.54
CA GLU A 198 -19.09 -9.90 18.85
C GLU A 198 -18.19 -8.68 18.62
N LYS A 199 -17.03 -8.62 19.26
CA LYS A 199 -16.04 -7.54 19.14
C LYS A 199 -14.77 -7.97 18.42
N LYS A 200 -14.64 -9.25 18.09
CA LYS A 200 -13.48 -9.75 17.34
C LYS A 200 -13.40 -9.12 15.96
N PRO A 201 -12.19 -8.80 15.49
CA PRO A 201 -12.01 -8.29 14.13
C PRO A 201 -12.57 -9.27 13.09
N SER A 202 -13.49 -8.80 12.26
CA SER A 202 -13.99 -9.53 11.10
C SER A 202 -13.49 -8.95 9.79
N LYS A 203 -13.04 -7.68 9.81
CA LYS A 203 -12.46 -6.97 8.69
C LYS A 203 -11.18 -6.24 9.11
N PHE A 204 -10.36 -5.89 8.11
CA PHE A 204 -9.08 -5.26 8.35
C PHE A 204 -8.85 -4.07 7.40
N VAL A 205 -8.30 -2.99 7.93
CA VAL A 205 -7.57 -1.99 7.17
C VAL A 205 -6.10 -2.37 7.24
N VAL A 206 -5.50 -2.67 6.10
CA VAL A 206 -4.10 -3.10 6.04
C VAL A 206 -3.22 -1.95 5.61
N ALA A 207 -2.12 -1.72 6.32
CA ALA A 207 -1.14 -0.68 6.03
C ALA A 207 0.29 -1.23 6.11
N GLY A 208 1.18 -0.67 5.32
CA GLY A 208 2.60 -1.03 5.36
C GLY A 208 3.41 -0.10 4.48
N ALA A 209 4.70 0.06 4.80
CA ALA A 209 5.60 0.95 4.07
C ALA A 209 6.56 0.20 3.16
N SER A 210 6.90 0.78 2.01
CA SER A 210 7.89 0.25 1.07
C SER A 210 7.53 -1.18 0.61
N LYS A 211 8.41 -2.14 0.76
CA LYS A 211 8.13 -3.56 0.45
C LYS A 211 6.95 -4.14 1.26
N ARG A 212 6.62 -3.56 2.42
CA ARG A 212 5.43 -3.92 3.23
C ARG A 212 4.17 -3.23 2.67
N GLY A 213 4.32 -2.07 2.03
CA GLY A 213 3.26 -1.45 1.22
C GLY A 213 2.93 -2.29 -0.01
N TRP A 214 3.92 -2.91 -0.64
CA TRP A 214 3.70 -3.92 -1.67
C TRP A 214 2.91 -5.10 -1.12
N THR A 215 3.30 -5.62 0.06
CA THR A 215 2.56 -6.69 0.75
C THR A 215 1.13 -6.27 1.10
N THR A 216 0.91 -5.00 1.43
CA THR A 216 -0.42 -4.43 1.65
C THR A 216 -1.32 -4.62 0.41
N TRP A 217 -0.81 -4.29 -0.77
CA TRP A 217 -1.52 -4.51 -2.04
C TRP A 217 -1.82 -5.99 -2.28
N THR A 218 -0.82 -6.85 -2.20
CA THR A 218 -0.99 -8.29 -2.49
C THR A 218 -1.88 -8.99 -1.47
N THR A 219 -1.84 -8.60 -0.19
CA THR A 219 -2.79 -9.07 0.84
C THR A 219 -4.22 -8.68 0.47
N ALA A 220 -4.43 -7.44 0.07
CA ALA A 220 -5.74 -6.99 -0.40
C ALA A 220 -6.20 -7.69 -1.68
N ALA A 221 -5.30 -8.15 -2.53
CA ALA A 221 -5.66 -8.91 -3.73
C ALA A 221 -6.21 -10.30 -3.42
N VAL A 222 -5.77 -10.95 -2.34
CA VAL A 222 -6.10 -12.36 -2.07
C VAL A 222 -7.08 -12.57 -0.92
N ASP A 223 -7.27 -11.60 -0.02
CA ASP A 223 -8.10 -11.76 1.17
C ASP A 223 -9.29 -10.78 1.21
N ALA A 224 -10.51 -11.33 1.20
CA ALA A 224 -11.74 -10.56 1.19
C ALA A 224 -12.04 -9.83 2.51
N ARG A 225 -11.35 -10.18 3.60
CA ARG A 225 -11.47 -9.46 4.88
C ARG A 225 -10.82 -8.09 4.87
N VAL A 226 -9.97 -7.81 3.88
CA VAL A 226 -9.37 -6.47 3.71
C VAL A 226 -10.43 -5.51 3.16
N SER A 227 -10.86 -4.57 4.00
CA SER A 227 -11.93 -3.61 3.71
C SER A 227 -11.42 -2.24 3.25
N ALA A 228 -10.16 -1.90 3.53
CA ALA A 228 -9.45 -0.74 2.99
C ALA A 228 -7.94 -0.96 3.09
N ILE A 229 -7.16 -0.21 2.32
CA ILE A 229 -5.69 -0.28 2.34
C ILE A 229 -5.03 1.08 2.42
N VAL A 230 -3.86 1.10 3.05
CA VAL A 230 -2.97 2.25 3.09
C VAL A 230 -1.55 1.80 2.70
N PRO A 231 -1.26 1.66 1.40
CA PRO A 231 0.11 1.44 0.92
C PRO A 231 0.91 2.74 1.08
N ILE A 232 2.08 2.64 1.72
CA ILE A 232 2.90 3.78 2.09
C ILE A 232 4.24 3.68 1.38
N VAL A 233 4.70 4.77 0.75
CA VAL A 233 5.97 4.88 0.01
C VAL A 233 6.25 3.67 -0.87
N ILE A 234 5.28 3.36 -1.73
CA ILE A 234 5.37 2.30 -2.75
C ILE A 234 4.74 2.78 -4.07
N ASP A 235 5.33 3.79 -4.65
CA ASP A 235 4.90 4.42 -5.88
C ASP A 235 5.47 3.67 -7.10
N LEU A 236 5.14 2.38 -7.22
CA LEU A 236 5.83 1.46 -8.12
C LEU A 236 4.92 0.44 -8.85
N LEU A 237 3.62 0.60 -8.85
CA LEU A 237 2.77 -0.29 -9.64
C LEU A 237 3.03 -0.08 -11.15
N ASP A 238 2.87 -1.14 -11.96
CA ASP A 238 3.44 -1.23 -13.31
C ASP A 238 4.97 -1.14 -13.25
N VAL A 239 5.54 -2.15 -12.61
CA VAL A 239 6.96 -2.16 -12.25
C VAL A 239 7.86 -1.92 -13.44
N GLU A 240 7.57 -2.55 -14.59
CA GLU A 240 8.40 -2.41 -15.79
C GLU A 240 8.41 -0.97 -16.31
N ARG A 241 7.23 -0.33 -16.42
CA ARG A 241 7.14 1.06 -16.87
C ARG A 241 7.76 2.02 -15.87
N SER A 242 7.56 1.79 -14.58
CA SER A 242 8.11 2.63 -13.51
C SER A 242 9.63 2.59 -13.48
N PHE A 243 10.26 1.42 -13.65
CA PHE A 243 11.72 1.30 -13.73
C PHE A 243 12.27 1.91 -15.03
N ARG A 244 11.61 1.69 -16.15
CA ARG A 244 11.97 2.37 -17.39
C ARG A 244 11.93 3.89 -17.22
N HIS A 245 10.86 4.43 -16.64
CA HIS A 245 10.71 5.84 -16.34
C HIS A 245 11.80 6.36 -15.38
N HIS A 246 12.17 5.55 -14.37
CA HIS A 246 13.26 5.88 -13.47
C HIS A 246 14.57 6.17 -14.24
N TRP A 247 14.92 5.29 -15.21
CA TRP A 247 16.08 5.52 -16.07
C TRP A 247 15.91 6.73 -16.97
N GLU A 248 14.75 6.89 -17.59
CA GLU A 248 14.45 7.99 -18.49
C GLU A 248 14.52 9.36 -17.78
N VAL A 249 14.26 9.38 -16.47
CA VAL A 249 14.36 10.58 -15.62
C VAL A 249 15.78 10.82 -15.13
N TYR A 250 16.48 9.82 -14.64
CA TYR A 250 17.75 10.00 -13.96
C TYR A 250 18.99 9.69 -14.82
N GLY A 251 18.89 8.83 -15.84
CA GLY A 251 20.02 8.34 -16.64
C GLY A 251 20.93 7.35 -15.90
N PHE A 252 20.54 6.95 -14.71
CA PHE A 252 21.24 5.96 -13.88
C PHE A 252 20.23 5.28 -12.95
N TRP A 253 20.64 4.15 -12.37
CA TRP A 253 19.87 3.50 -11.32
C TRP A 253 20.19 4.13 -9.97
N ALA A 254 19.19 4.68 -9.28
CA ALA A 254 19.39 5.31 -7.97
C ALA A 254 20.01 4.31 -6.97
N PRO A 255 20.93 4.77 -6.08
CA PRO A 255 21.56 3.89 -5.10
C PRO A 255 20.57 3.07 -4.25
N ALA A 256 19.37 3.59 -4.04
CA ALA A 256 18.32 2.91 -3.28
C ALA A 256 17.85 1.59 -3.93
N ILE A 257 17.98 1.42 -5.25
CA ILE A 257 17.61 0.19 -5.96
C ILE A 257 18.81 -0.67 -6.36
N GLN A 258 19.99 -0.40 -5.78
CA GLN A 258 21.25 -1.07 -6.14
C GLN A 258 21.17 -2.60 -5.97
N ASP A 259 20.46 -3.10 -4.97
CA ASP A 259 20.29 -4.54 -4.74
C ASP A 259 19.70 -5.28 -5.95
N TYR A 260 18.78 -4.65 -6.68
CA TYR A 260 18.19 -5.22 -7.90
C TYR A 260 19.16 -5.14 -9.08
N VAL A 261 19.98 -4.08 -9.14
CA VAL A 261 21.02 -3.92 -10.17
C VAL A 261 22.12 -4.95 -9.96
N ASP A 262 22.60 -5.13 -8.72
CA ASP A 262 23.66 -6.09 -8.37
C ASP A 262 23.24 -7.54 -8.64
N MET A 263 21.96 -7.86 -8.50
CA MET A 263 21.40 -9.17 -8.88
C MET A 263 21.17 -9.30 -10.38
N GLY A 264 21.38 -8.23 -11.15
CA GLY A 264 21.17 -8.23 -12.60
C GLY A 264 19.70 -8.28 -12.99
N THR A 265 18.76 -7.88 -12.12
CA THR A 265 17.32 -7.85 -12.44
C THR A 265 17.04 -7.01 -13.68
N VAL A 266 17.79 -5.91 -13.85
CA VAL A 266 17.67 -5.01 -15.00
C VAL A 266 18.09 -5.64 -16.33
N GLU A 267 18.85 -6.73 -16.29
CA GLU A 267 19.29 -7.48 -17.48
C GLU A 267 18.20 -8.41 -18.04
N TRP A 268 17.10 -8.59 -17.29
CA TRP A 268 15.94 -9.38 -17.71
C TRP A 268 14.86 -8.55 -18.43
N TRP A 269 15.05 -7.24 -18.59
CA TRP A 269 14.05 -6.36 -19.21
C TRP A 269 13.67 -6.83 -20.61
N GLY A 270 12.36 -6.92 -20.85
CA GLY A 270 11.79 -7.36 -22.12
C GLY A 270 11.74 -8.88 -22.30
N THR A 271 12.14 -9.69 -21.30
CA THR A 271 12.08 -11.15 -21.38
C THR A 271 10.71 -11.69 -20.95
N PRO A 272 10.28 -12.86 -21.47
CA PRO A 272 9.06 -13.50 -21.04
C PRO A 272 9.09 -13.96 -19.58
N GLU A 273 10.29 -14.29 -19.05
CA GLU A 273 10.49 -14.65 -17.64
C GLU A 273 10.17 -13.48 -16.70
N LEU A 274 10.65 -12.28 -17.01
CA LEU A 274 10.34 -11.09 -16.23
C LEU A 274 8.84 -10.75 -16.28
N GLN A 275 8.21 -10.91 -17.45
CA GLN A 275 6.76 -10.77 -17.58
C GLN A 275 6.00 -11.80 -16.72
N ALA A 276 6.50 -13.05 -16.66
CA ALA A 276 5.94 -14.09 -15.80
C ALA A 276 6.09 -13.74 -14.31
N LEU A 277 7.25 -13.21 -13.91
CA LEU A 277 7.46 -12.72 -12.55
C LEU A 277 6.47 -11.59 -12.20
N PHE A 278 6.34 -10.56 -13.04
CA PHE A 278 5.47 -9.43 -12.76
C PHE A 278 3.99 -9.80 -12.76
N LYS A 279 3.56 -10.76 -13.56
CA LYS A 279 2.20 -11.32 -13.45
C LYS A 279 1.94 -11.93 -12.07
N LEU A 280 2.98 -12.41 -11.41
CA LEU A 280 2.89 -13.04 -10.09
C LEU A 280 3.00 -12.03 -8.95
N VAL A 281 3.94 -11.07 -9.05
CA VAL A 281 4.29 -10.21 -7.92
C VAL A 281 3.86 -8.74 -8.07
N ASP A 282 3.69 -8.21 -9.29
CA ASP A 282 3.29 -6.80 -9.46
C ASP A 282 1.82 -6.61 -9.02
N PRO A 283 1.56 -5.72 -8.05
CA PRO A 283 0.18 -5.44 -7.63
C PRO A 283 -0.74 -5.02 -8.76
N LEU A 284 -0.25 -4.35 -9.81
CA LEU A 284 -1.10 -3.96 -10.94
C LEU A 284 -1.71 -5.15 -11.68
N SER A 285 -1.07 -6.32 -11.64
CA SER A 285 -1.62 -7.56 -12.20
C SER A 285 -2.95 -7.99 -11.55
N TYR A 286 -3.25 -7.45 -10.38
CA TYR A 286 -4.45 -7.72 -9.59
C TYR A 286 -5.42 -6.53 -9.52
N LYS A 287 -5.25 -5.51 -10.35
CA LYS A 287 -5.95 -4.22 -10.24
C LYS A 287 -7.47 -4.34 -10.09
N ASP A 288 -8.09 -5.26 -10.82
CA ASP A 288 -9.55 -5.45 -10.81
C ASP A 288 -10.08 -5.97 -9.47
N ARG A 289 -9.19 -6.49 -8.60
CA ARG A 289 -9.52 -6.95 -7.25
C ARG A 289 -9.54 -5.83 -6.22
N TYR A 290 -9.02 -4.64 -6.54
CA TYR A 290 -8.89 -3.52 -5.60
C TYR A 290 -10.13 -2.62 -5.57
N THR A 291 -11.29 -3.19 -5.32
CA THR A 291 -12.55 -2.45 -5.25
C THR A 291 -12.76 -1.69 -3.94
N MET A 292 -12.01 -2.08 -2.87
CA MET A 292 -12.07 -1.42 -1.57
C MET A 292 -11.47 -0.01 -1.61
N PRO A 293 -11.85 0.88 -0.66
CA PRO A 293 -11.20 2.18 -0.46
C PRO A 293 -9.69 2.07 -0.26
N LYS A 294 -8.94 2.98 -0.83
CA LYS A 294 -7.48 3.01 -0.75
C LYS A 294 -6.92 4.41 -0.62
N PHE A 295 -5.92 4.56 0.24
CA PHE A 295 -5.19 5.80 0.47
C PHE A 295 -3.70 5.59 0.28
N LEU A 296 -3.17 6.09 -0.84
CA LEU A 296 -1.77 5.96 -1.23
C LEU A 296 -0.98 7.14 -0.66
N VAL A 297 -0.02 6.86 0.20
CA VAL A 297 0.81 7.89 0.85
C VAL A 297 2.24 7.77 0.37
N ASN A 298 2.69 8.72 -0.45
CA ASN A 298 4.00 8.72 -1.07
C ASN A 298 4.83 9.94 -0.62
N ALA A 299 6.15 9.85 -0.70
CA ALA A 299 7.06 10.97 -0.46
C ALA A 299 7.32 11.71 -1.75
N ALA A 300 7.28 13.05 -1.73
CA ALA A 300 7.59 13.85 -2.92
C ALA A 300 9.10 13.90 -3.24
N GLY A 301 9.94 13.54 -2.26
CA GLY A 301 11.40 13.45 -2.40
C GLY A 301 11.96 12.05 -2.19
N ASP A 302 11.18 11.02 -2.58
CA ASP A 302 11.53 9.60 -2.39
C ASP A 302 12.85 9.24 -3.10
N GLU A 303 13.70 8.46 -2.45
CA GLU A 303 14.99 8.01 -2.97
C GLU A 303 14.86 6.80 -3.91
N PHE A 304 13.73 6.07 -3.83
CA PHE A 304 13.44 4.89 -4.65
C PHE A 304 12.59 5.22 -5.87
N PHE A 305 11.58 6.07 -5.71
CA PHE A 305 10.51 6.24 -6.70
C PHE A 305 10.48 7.66 -7.25
N VAL A 306 10.38 7.75 -8.57
CA VAL A 306 10.18 9.04 -9.25
C VAL A 306 8.81 9.60 -8.84
N PRO A 307 8.71 10.87 -8.42
CA PRO A 307 7.45 11.41 -7.87
C PRO A 307 6.30 11.47 -8.88
N THR A 308 6.56 11.23 -10.16
CA THR A 308 5.54 11.13 -11.21
C THR A 308 5.09 9.70 -11.50
N SER A 309 5.50 8.70 -10.73
CA SER A 309 5.23 7.28 -11.00
C SER A 309 3.75 6.91 -10.94
N SER A 310 2.95 7.61 -10.12
CA SER A 310 1.50 7.37 -10.02
C SER A 310 0.75 7.51 -11.36
N GLN A 311 1.30 8.23 -12.33
CA GLN A 311 0.72 8.36 -13.67
C GLN A 311 0.53 7.03 -14.41
N PHE A 312 1.30 5.98 -14.05
CA PHE A 312 1.24 4.69 -14.73
C PHE A 312 0.12 3.79 -14.22
N TYR A 313 -0.40 4.04 -13.03
CA TYR A 313 -1.31 3.10 -12.41
C TYR A 313 -2.52 3.73 -11.70
N PHE A 314 -2.43 4.98 -11.21
CA PHE A 314 -3.45 5.53 -10.34
C PHE A 314 -4.85 5.54 -11.00
N ASP A 315 -4.94 5.97 -12.25
CA ASP A 315 -6.21 6.02 -12.98
C ASP A 315 -6.79 4.64 -13.28
N GLN A 316 -5.95 3.61 -13.36
CA GLN A 316 -6.35 2.23 -13.61
C GLN A 316 -6.97 1.53 -12.38
N LEU A 317 -6.79 2.08 -11.18
CA LEU A 317 -7.31 1.49 -9.95
C LEU A 317 -8.81 1.75 -9.83
N PRO A 318 -9.65 0.72 -9.61
CA PRO A 318 -11.09 0.88 -9.45
C PRO A 318 -11.46 1.39 -8.05
N GLY A 319 -12.69 1.88 -7.92
CA GLY A 319 -13.28 2.28 -6.65
C GLY A 319 -12.67 3.55 -6.06
N GLU A 320 -12.98 3.80 -4.79
CA GLU A 320 -12.51 4.98 -4.07
C GLU A 320 -11.00 4.93 -3.86
N LYS A 321 -10.32 5.99 -4.26
CA LYS A 321 -8.87 6.10 -4.17
C LYS A 321 -8.44 7.52 -3.90
N PHE A 322 -7.51 7.68 -2.96
CA PHE A 322 -6.90 8.95 -2.62
C PHE A 322 -5.39 8.85 -2.70
N LEU A 323 -4.78 9.96 -3.06
CA LEU A 323 -3.34 10.10 -3.18
C LEU A 323 -2.86 11.22 -2.26
N ARG A 324 -1.70 11.02 -1.67
CA ARG A 324 -0.98 12.03 -0.94
C ARG A 324 0.50 11.93 -1.25
N TYR A 325 1.06 13.00 -1.81
CA TYR A 325 2.50 13.23 -1.82
C TYR A 325 2.87 14.10 -0.63
N VAL A 326 3.78 13.60 0.20
CA VAL A 326 4.27 14.33 1.38
C VAL A 326 5.48 15.16 0.98
N PRO A 327 5.37 16.51 0.98
CA PRO A 327 6.45 17.38 0.58
C PRO A 327 7.61 17.34 1.58
N ASN A 328 8.81 17.60 1.13
CA ASN A 328 10.02 17.65 1.94
C ASN A 328 10.35 16.36 2.72
N ALA A 329 9.68 15.27 2.37
CA ALA A 329 9.92 13.95 2.92
C ALA A 329 10.66 13.06 1.92
N GLY A 330 11.58 12.24 2.41
CA GLY A 330 12.16 11.10 1.69
C GLY A 330 11.41 9.81 2.03
N HIS A 331 11.95 8.69 1.63
CA HIS A 331 11.31 7.36 1.76
C HIS A 331 10.85 6.99 3.18
N SER A 332 11.52 7.47 4.20
CA SER A 332 11.14 7.22 5.60
C SER A 332 9.90 7.97 6.07
N LEU A 333 9.45 9.01 5.36
CA LEU A 333 8.43 9.98 5.79
C LEU A 333 8.72 10.63 7.16
N ALA A 334 9.97 10.56 7.65
CA ALA A 334 10.35 11.17 8.90
C ALA A 334 10.06 12.67 8.92
N ASP A 335 9.73 13.19 10.10
CA ASP A 335 9.44 14.60 10.36
C ASP A 335 8.26 15.17 9.54
N SER A 336 7.26 14.31 9.24
CA SER A 336 6.06 14.69 8.50
C SER A 336 4.77 14.39 9.28
N ASP A 337 3.64 14.92 8.77
CA ASP A 337 2.28 14.65 9.30
C ASP A 337 1.58 13.48 8.57
N ALA A 338 2.35 12.57 7.97
CA ALA A 338 1.80 11.41 7.24
C ALA A 338 0.97 10.49 8.14
N LEU A 339 1.45 10.22 9.36
CA LEU A 339 0.75 9.36 10.31
C LEU A 339 -0.58 9.94 10.77
N GLU A 340 -0.68 11.27 10.91
CA GLU A 340 -1.93 11.97 11.22
C GLU A 340 -2.97 11.75 10.10
N SER A 341 -2.56 11.88 8.85
CA SER A 341 -3.46 11.67 7.71
C SER A 341 -3.94 10.23 7.60
N ILE A 342 -3.06 9.27 7.90
CA ILE A 342 -3.42 7.85 7.93
C ILE A 342 -4.43 7.59 9.05
N LEU A 343 -4.23 8.18 10.24
CA LEU A 343 -5.18 8.09 11.35
C LEU A 343 -6.54 8.68 11.00
N ALA A 344 -6.57 9.87 10.38
CA ALA A 344 -7.81 10.50 9.94
C ALA A 344 -8.57 9.63 8.93
N TYR A 345 -7.85 9.08 7.94
CA TYR A 345 -8.42 8.17 6.95
C TYR A 345 -8.96 6.88 7.59
N TYR A 346 -8.19 6.26 8.49
CA TYR A 346 -8.62 5.08 9.22
C TYR A 346 -9.89 5.34 10.05
N ALA A 347 -9.92 6.44 10.81
CA ALA A 347 -11.10 6.84 11.58
C ALA A 347 -12.33 7.02 10.67
N ALA A 348 -12.16 7.59 9.49
CA ALA A 348 -13.25 7.76 8.52
C ALA A 348 -13.75 6.43 7.96
N VAL A 349 -12.86 5.49 7.66
CA VAL A 349 -13.24 4.12 7.22
C VAL A 349 -14.04 3.41 8.30
N LEU A 350 -13.61 3.49 9.57
CA LEU A 350 -14.29 2.83 10.69
C LEU A 350 -15.72 3.37 10.94
N ASN A 351 -15.92 4.66 10.71
CA ASN A 351 -17.20 5.34 11.01
C ASN A 351 -18.07 5.53 9.77
N ASP A 352 -17.73 4.92 8.63
CA ASP A 352 -18.38 5.16 7.32
C ASP A 352 -18.52 6.67 7.01
N PHE A 353 -17.59 7.46 7.53
CA PHE A 353 -17.60 8.90 7.33
C PHE A 353 -17.24 9.23 5.87
N PRO A 354 -18.05 10.04 5.16
CA PRO A 354 -17.79 10.34 3.77
C PRO A 354 -16.46 11.09 3.60
N ARG A 355 -15.64 10.62 2.67
CA ARG A 355 -14.42 11.32 2.27
C ARG A 355 -14.75 12.34 1.19
N PRO A 356 -14.03 13.48 1.17
CA PRO A 356 -14.32 14.57 0.24
C PRO A 356 -14.13 14.11 -1.22
N GLN A 357 -14.97 14.69 -2.10
CA GLN A 357 -14.92 14.44 -3.52
C GLN A 357 -14.25 15.63 -4.23
N PHE A 358 -13.19 15.35 -4.93
CA PHE A 358 -12.48 16.32 -5.76
C PHE A 358 -11.91 15.63 -7.00
N SER A 359 -11.67 16.43 -8.01
CA SER A 359 -11.06 16.01 -9.27
C SER A 359 -10.01 17.03 -9.71
N TRP A 360 -9.16 16.63 -10.64
CA TRP A 360 -8.17 17.52 -11.22
C TRP A 360 -8.04 17.29 -12.72
N GLU A 361 -7.60 18.34 -13.40
CA GLU A 361 -7.26 18.32 -14.81
C GLU A 361 -5.88 18.95 -15.01
N PHE A 362 -5.06 18.32 -15.83
CA PHE A 362 -3.77 18.85 -16.24
C PHE A 362 -3.90 19.60 -17.56
N GLY A 363 -3.76 20.92 -17.51
CA GLY A 363 -3.76 21.77 -18.71
C GLY A 363 -2.52 21.55 -19.56
N SER A 364 -2.63 21.78 -20.86
CA SER A 364 -1.50 21.74 -21.80
C SER A 364 -0.48 22.86 -21.55
N ASP A 365 -0.89 23.92 -20.88
CA ASP A 365 -0.09 25.07 -20.46
C ASP A 365 0.71 24.81 -19.16
N GLY A 366 0.63 23.60 -18.60
CA GLY A 366 1.27 23.25 -17.33
C GLY A 366 0.40 23.51 -16.10
N SER A 367 -0.82 24.02 -16.25
CA SER A 367 -1.70 24.25 -15.11
C SER A 367 -2.25 22.94 -14.50
N ILE A 368 -2.60 23.00 -13.21
CA ILE A 368 -3.44 22.01 -12.54
C ILE A 368 -4.71 22.73 -12.08
N ARG A 369 -5.84 22.35 -12.66
CA ARG A 369 -7.15 22.80 -12.21
C ARG A 369 -7.73 21.75 -11.24
N VAL A 370 -8.18 22.20 -10.07
CA VAL A 370 -8.80 21.32 -9.07
C VAL A 370 -10.22 21.80 -8.80
N SER A 371 -11.17 20.88 -8.98
CA SER A 371 -12.60 21.10 -8.67
C SER A 371 -12.96 20.29 -7.43
N THR A 372 -13.67 20.89 -6.48
CA THR A 372 -14.02 20.28 -5.20
C THR A 372 -15.53 20.34 -4.96
N LYS A 373 -16.13 19.26 -4.47
CA LYS A 373 -17.54 19.25 -4.08
C LYS A 373 -17.72 19.83 -2.67
N GLU A 374 -16.90 19.35 -1.73
CA GLU A 374 -16.83 19.90 -0.38
C GLU A 374 -15.72 20.95 -0.32
N LYS A 375 -15.97 22.04 0.44
CA LYS A 375 -15.00 23.13 0.57
C LYS A 375 -13.81 22.68 1.43
N PRO A 376 -12.56 22.67 0.89
CA PRO A 376 -11.37 22.42 1.69
C PRO A 376 -11.10 23.57 2.66
N SER A 377 -10.52 23.27 3.83
CA SER A 377 -10.07 24.29 4.78
C SER A 377 -8.81 25.02 4.29
N GLN A 378 -8.00 24.34 3.47
CA GLN A 378 -6.83 24.92 2.84
C GLN A 378 -6.52 24.19 1.53
N VAL A 379 -6.11 24.97 0.52
CA VAL A 379 -5.53 24.44 -0.71
C VAL A 379 -4.17 25.09 -0.93
N SER A 380 -3.17 24.27 -1.23
CA SER A 380 -1.79 24.72 -1.37
C SER A 380 -1.15 24.13 -2.65
N LEU A 381 -0.40 24.95 -3.33
CA LEU A 381 0.53 24.52 -4.36
C LEU A 381 1.87 24.23 -3.71
N TRP A 382 2.36 23.01 -3.86
CA TRP A 382 3.73 22.64 -3.55
C TRP A 382 4.56 22.59 -4.83
N LYS A 383 5.73 23.20 -4.83
CA LYS A 383 6.65 23.25 -5.96
C LYS A 383 8.11 23.08 -5.53
N ALA A 384 8.88 22.41 -6.37
CA ALA A 384 10.35 22.31 -6.27
C ALA A 384 10.96 22.53 -7.64
N SER A 385 12.15 23.11 -7.70
CA SER A 385 12.89 23.32 -8.96
C SER A 385 14.29 22.76 -8.84
N ASN A 386 14.80 22.27 -9.96
CA ASN A 386 16.18 21.83 -10.12
C ASN A 386 16.67 22.25 -11.52
N GLU A 387 17.66 23.12 -11.57
CA GLU A 387 18.20 23.70 -12.82
C GLU A 387 19.12 22.71 -13.55
N GLU A 388 19.69 21.71 -12.82
CA GLU A 388 20.70 20.81 -13.35
C GLU A 388 20.11 19.47 -13.85
N ALA A 389 19.07 18.95 -13.16
CA ALA A 389 18.54 17.62 -13.44
C ALA A 389 17.04 17.50 -13.10
N ARG A 390 16.36 16.58 -13.77
CA ARG A 390 14.97 16.18 -13.42
C ARG A 390 14.96 15.30 -12.16
N ASP A 391 15.64 15.72 -11.10
CA ASP A 391 15.83 14.97 -9.88
C ASP A 391 15.34 15.76 -8.66
N PHE A 392 14.24 15.29 -8.06
CA PHE A 392 13.57 15.93 -6.94
C PHE A 392 13.70 15.10 -5.65
N ARG A 393 14.63 14.15 -5.61
CA ARG A 393 14.92 13.38 -4.38
C ARG A 393 15.37 14.32 -3.28
N LYS A 394 14.98 14.01 -2.03
CA LYS A 394 15.32 14.84 -0.85
C LYS A 394 16.81 15.09 -0.71
N GLY A 395 17.64 14.08 -1.04
CA GLY A 395 19.10 14.22 -1.03
C GLY A 395 19.65 15.18 -2.07
N THR A 396 18.95 15.40 -3.18
CA THR A 396 19.35 16.30 -4.28
C THR A 396 18.89 17.74 -4.04
N ILE A 397 17.59 17.94 -3.76
CA ILE A 397 17.03 19.29 -3.61
C ILE A 397 17.03 19.82 -2.17
N GLY A 398 17.50 19.03 -1.21
CA GLY A 398 17.57 19.38 0.19
C GLY A 398 16.25 19.21 0.96
N LYS A 399 16.35 19.33 2.28
CA LYS A 399 15.23 19.08 3.20
C LYS A 399 14.05 20.04 3.04
N ASP A 400 14.27 21.22 2.52
CA ASP A 400 13.26 22.26 2.32
C ASP A 400 13.14 22.61 0.82
N GLY A 401 13.41 21.66 -0.09
CA GLY A 401 13.39 21.87 -1.53
C GLY A 401 12.00 22.18 -2.06
N TRP A 402 10.96 21.59 -1.47
CA TRP A 402 9.57 21.90 -1.80
C TRP A 402 9.09 23.14 -1.06
N LYS A 403 8.59 24.12 -1.79
CA LYS A 403 8.03 25.39 -1.29
C LYS A 403 6.54 25.40 -1.45
N ARG A 404 5.83 26.02 -0.51
CA ARG A 404 4.38 26.08 -0.45
C ARG A 404 3.87 27.49 -0.75
N ASP A 405 2.93 27.58 -1.70
CA ASP A 405 2.10 28.77 -1.93
C ASP A 405 0.64 28.42 -1.65
N ARG A 406 -0.11 29.30 -1.02
CA ARG A 406 -1.55 29.14 -0.85
C ARG A 406 -2.26 29.42 -2.18
N LEU A 407 -3.25 28.58 -2.51
CA LEU A 407 -4.13 28.83 -3.64
C LEU A 407 -5.47 29.41 -3.14
N GLU A 408 -5.89 30.48 -3.80
CA GLU A 408 -7.21 31.05 -3.54
C GLU A 408 -8.25 30.44 -4.51
N VAL A 409 -9.48 30.40 -4.03
CA VAL A 409 -10.62 29.89 -4.83
C VAL A 409 -10.96 30.90 -5.93
N LEU A 410 -11.19 30.39 -7.15
CA LEU A 410 -11.67 31.19 -8.28
C LEU A 410 -13.18 31.48 -8.15
N GLU A 411 -13.70 32.42 -8.96
CA GLU A 411 -15.13 32.78 -8.98
C GLU A 411 -16.06 31.59 -9.26
N ASN A 412 -15.60 30.61 -10.03
CA ASN A 412 -16.36 29.39 -10.35
C ASN A 412 -16.23 28.29 -9.29
N GLY A 413 -15.50 28.51 -8.19
CA GLY A 413 -15.30 27.55 -7.10
C GLY A 413 -14.10 26.61 -7.29
N ASP A 414 -13.40 26.64 -8.41
CA ASP A 414 -12.21 25.84 -8.65
C ASP A 414 -10.96 26.50 -8.03
N TYR A 415 -9.86 25.72 -7.98
CA TYR A 415 -8.51 26.19 -7.69
C TYR A 415 -7.63 25.97 -8.91
N LEU A 416 -6.76 26.94 -9.21
CA LEU A 416 -5.84 26.87 -10.35
C LEU A 416 -4.40 27.07 -9.88
N ALA A 417 -3.59 26.02 -10.04
CA ALA A 417 -2.15 26.12 -9.93
C ALA A 417 -1.56 26.33 -11.32
N ASN A 418 -0.82 27.40 -11.50
CA ASN A 418 -0.15 27.72 -12.76
C ASN A 418 1.35 27.88 -12.50
N ILE A 419 2.15 27.05 -13.14
CA ILE A 419 3.61 27.05 -13.05
C ILE A 419 4.18 27.35 -14.43
N ARG A 420 4.95 28.42 -14.52
CA ARG A 420 5.71 28.71 -15.75
C ARG A 420 6.81 27.66 -15.89
N THR A 421 6.97 27.16 -17.10
CA THR A 421 8.12 26.33 -17.44
C THR A 421 9.39 27.13 -17.15
N PRO A 422 10.35 26.60 -16.36
CA PRO A 422 11.59 27.28 -16.09
C PRO A 422 12.41 27.48 -17.40
N GLU A 423 13.26 28.49 -17.44
CA GLU A 423 14.17 28.73 -18.58
C GLU A 423 15.23 27.63 -18.65
N GLU A 424 15.69 27.13 -17.52
CA GLU A 424 16.64 26.02 -17.40
C GLU A 424 16.13 24.98 -16.39
N GLY A 425 16.41 23.69 -16.67
CA GLY A 425 16.07 22.57 -15.79
C GLY A 425 14.58 22.24 -15.74
N TRP A 426 14.11 21.81 -14.58
CA TRP A 426 12.75 21.29 -14.35
C TRP A 426 12.13 21.83 -13.07
N SER A 427 10.81 21.95 -13.06
CA SER A 427 10.01 22.23 -11.88
C SER A 427 8.97 21.12 -11.66
N ALA A 428 8.97 20.52 -10.48
CA ALA A 428 7.94 19.58 -10.03
C ALA A 428 6.93 20.29 -9.14
N TYR A 429 5.64 19.93 -9.24
CA TYR A 429 4.58 20.57 -8.47
C TYR A 429 3.34 19.70 -8.36
N PHE A 430 2.55 19.93 -7.30
CA PHE A 430 1.27 19.30 -7.07
C PHE A 430 0.39 20.19 -6.18
N VAL A 431 -0.91 19.92 -6.15
CA VAL A 431 -1.86 20.62 -5.30
C VAL A 431 -2.22 19.73 -4.10
N GLU A 432 -2.07 20.28 -2.89
CA GLU A 432 -2.49 19.67 -1.63
C GLU A 432 -3.80 20.28 -1.17
N LEU A 433 -4.73 19.43 -0.72
CA LEU A 433 -6.03 19.81 -0.18
C LEU A 433 -6.15 19.30 1.26
N LYS A 434 -6.54 20.21 2.19
CA LYS A 434 -6.86 19.85 3.57
C LYS A 434 -8.35 20.06 3.83
N TYR A 435 -8.95 19.10 4.55
CA TYR A 435 -10.35 19.15 4.94
C TYR A 435 -10.47 18.85 6.42
N GLU A 436 -11.25 19.66 7.12
CA GLU A 436 -11.56 19.39 8.52
C GLU A 436 -12.38 18.12 8.68
N THR A 437 -12.15 17.40 9.77
CA THR A 437 -12.91 16.19 10.10
C THR A 437 -13.50 16.30 11.51
N PRO A 438 -14.55 15.56 11.81
CA PRO A 438 -15.10 15.50 13.17
C PRO A 438 -14.18 14.79 14.17
N PHE A 439 -13.09 14.20 13.69
CA PHE A 439 -12.11 13.47 14.50
C PHE A 439 -11.01 14.39 15.07
N GLY A 440 -11.01 15.69 14.73
CA GLY A 440 -9.99 16.66 15.14
C GLY A 440 -8.66 16.54 14.44
N ILE A 441 -8.56 15.66 13.43
CA ILE A 441 -7.36 15.46 12.59
C ILE A 441 -7.81 15.66 11.13
N PRO A 442 -7.22 16.61 10.38
CA PRO A 442 -7.67 16.90 9.03
C PRO A 442 -7.32 15.77 8.04
N PHE A 443 -8.18 15.59 7.04
CA PHE A 443 -7.75 14.90 5.83
C PHE A 443 -6.73 15.75 5.08
N THR A 444 -5.68 15.10 4.58
CA THR A 444 -4.74 15.72 3.66
C THR A 444 -4.58 14.82 2.44
N PHE A 445 -4.98 15.34 1.29
CA PHE A 445 -4.87 14.65 0.00
C PHE A 445 -4.09 15.51 -0.98
N SER A 446 -3.66 14.94 -2.09
CA SER A 446 -3.00 15.69 -3.16
C SER A 446 -3.41 15.20 -4.54
N THR A 447 -3.15 16.04 -5.55
CA THR A 447 -3.07 15.58 -6.93
C THR A 447 -1.80 14.74 -7.13
N PRO A 448 -1.67 14.01 -8.25
CA PRO A 448 -0.36 13.53 -8.71
C PRO A 448 0.63 14.68 -8.87
N VAL A 449 1.93 14.36 -8.77
CA VAL A 449 2.99 15.32 -9.09
C VAL A 449 3.09 15.48 -10.59
N ARG A 450 3.21 16.72 -11.05
CA ARG A 450 3.52 17.10 -12.42
C ARG A 450 4.91 17.71 -12.50
N VAL A 451 5.56 17.57 -13.65
CA VAL A 451 6.86 18.17 -13.92
C VAL A 451 6.80 18.97 -15.22
N THR A 452 7.39 20.16 -15.23
CA THR A 452 7.52 21.02 -16.42
C THR A 452 8.97 21.47 -16.60
N PRO A 453 9.54 21.46 -17.84
CA PRO A 453 8.95 20.86 -19.04
C PRO A 453 8.72 19.36 -18.87
N ASP A 454 7.69 18.81 -19.53
CA ASP A 454 7.43 17.37 -19.50
C ASP A 454 8.30 16.65 -20.55
N THR A 455 9.62 16.77 -20.36
CA THR A 455 10.63 16.13 -21.19
C THR A 455 11.46 15.17 -20.36
N LEU A 456 11.75 14.00 -20.93
CA LEU A 456 12.61 13.00 -20.32
C LEU A 456 14.04 13.23 -20.81
N PRO A 457 15.02 13.51 -19.91
CA PRO A 457 16.38 13.84 -20.32
C PRO A 457 17.16 12.67 -20.91
N PHE A 458 16.76 11.43 -20.61
CA PHE A 458 17.46 10.23 -21.06
C PHE A 458 16.53 9.29 -21.82
N LYS A 459 17.11 8.50 -22.72
CA LYS A 459 16.43 7.42 -23.42
C LYS A 459 16.78 6.10 -22.76
N TYR A 460 15.76 5.33 -22.42
CA TYR A 460 15.97 3.95 -21.99
C TYR A 460 16.21 3.06 -23.20
N GLU A 461 17.27 2.27 -23.14
CA GLU A 461 17.52 1.21 -24.11
C GLU A 461 17.55 -0.14 -23.37
N PRO A 462 16.73 -1.10 -23.81
CA PRO A 462 16.74 -2.42 -23.22
C PRO A 462 18.10 -3.11 -23.41
N PRO A 463 18.46 -4.08 -22.57
CA PRO A 463 19.69 -4.84 -22.71
C PRO A 463 19.84 -5.44 -24.11
N ALA A 464 20.98 -5.21 -24.75
CA ALA A 464 21.27 -5.76 -26.09
C ALA A 464 21.29 -7.31 -26.10
N ASN A 465 21.69 -7.89 -24.96
CA ASN A 465 21.72 -9.34 -24.74
C ASN A 465 21.03 -9.63 -23.40
N PRO A 466 19.67 -9.68 -23.37
CA PRO A 466 18.95 -9.98 -22.16
C PRO A 466 19.29 -11.39 -21.66
N ARG A 467 19.19 -11.59 -20.34
CA ARG A 467 19.36 -12.92 -19.73
C ARG A 467 18.34 -13.91 -20.29
N LYS A 468 18.67 -15.17 -20.18
CA LYS A 468 17.80 -16.30 -20.55
C LYS A 468 17.50 -17.14 -19.33
N GLY A 469 16.30 -17.69 -19.26
CA GLY A 469 15.87 -18.50 -18.14
C GLY A 469 14.87 -19.58 -18.54
N PHE A 470 13.99 -19.95 -17.61
CA PHE A 470 13.13 -21.13 -17.74
C PHE A 470 12.19 -21.16 -18.97
N LEU A 471 11.96 -20.04 -19.64
CA LEU A 471 11.14 -19.95 -20.85
C LEU A 471 11.99 -19.88 -22.13
N THR A 472 13.22 -19.41 -22.04
CA THR A 472 14.08 -19.13 -23.19
C THR A 472 15.24 -20.12 -23.37
N ASP A 473 15.57 -20.92 -22.35
CA ASP A 473 16.61 -21.96 -22.41
C ASP A 473 16.10 -23.33 -22.91
N LYS A 474 14.91 -23.37 -23.55
CA LYS A 474 14.32 -24.60 -24.12
C LYS A 474 14.58 -24.74 -25.59
#